data_6f3cd356c93f6c158e139de9bf56ec9c
#
_entry.id   6f3cd356c93f6c158e139de9bf56ec9c
#
_cell.length_a   1.000
_cell.length_b   1.000
_cell.length_c   1.000
_cell.angle_alpha   90.00
_cell.angle_beta   90.00
_cell.angle_gamma   90.00
#
_symmetry.space_group_name_H-M   'P 1'
#
loop_
_entity.id
_entity.type
_entity.pdbx_description
1 polymer ?
#
loop_
_entity_poly.entity_id
_entity_poly.type
_entity_poly.pdbx_seq_one_letter_code
_entity_poly.pdbx_strand_id
1 'polypeptide(L)'
;MSFTEPSSMKPSSMRSSSVKPSFTTLRYEQRGHVALVTLDRPEVHNAFDAAMMRELRTLWRDLREDDGVRVVILTGAGERAFCTGVDRTALDDPGLPVGTRGGTPLHFDDPGDWISPKTAGDLWKPVVAAVNGMACGGAFYLLGQVEFIIAADHATFFDPHTSYGMASVFESMAMLQRMPLGEVMRMQLTGAYERLSARRAYEIGLVQEIVPADELLDTAWRVAADIAAQPPLAVQATLRAVWYAQELGYRQALEVGKTLVQLGDDPASLAEGQAAFASGARTPWRLR
;
A
#
# COMPACT_ATOMS: atom_id res chain seq x y z
N MET A 1 54.28 0.08 -10.56
CA MET A 1 52.87 -0.25 -10.73
C MET A 1 52.08 0.99 -10.38
N SER A 2 51.51 1.62 -11.41
CA SER A 2 50.80 2.90 -11.28
C SER A 2 49.33 2.61 -10.92
N PHE A 3 48.92 3.11 -9.76
CA PHE A 3 47.49 3.06 -9.36
C PHE A 3 46.76 4.18 -10.07
N THR A 4 45.82 3.82 -10.97
CA THR A 4 44.87 4.74 -11.57
C THR A 4 43.80 5.08 -10.56
N GLU A 5 43.56 6.38 -10.32
CA GLU A 5 42.49 6.94 -9.49
C GLU A 5 41.10 6.50 -10.02
N PRO A 6 40.14 6.23 -9.13
CA PRO A 6 38.78 5.93 -9.57
C PRO A 6 38.11 7.19 -10.13
N SER A 7 37.59 7.05 -11.34
CA SER A 7 36.78 8.05 -12.06
C SER A 7 35.60 8.50 -11.19
N SER A 8 35.51 9.81 -10.94
CA SER A 8 34.34 10.42 -10.28
C SER A 8 33.08 10.19 -11.10
N MET A 9 32.17 9.37 -10.60
CA MET A 9 30.80 9.29 -11.13
C MET A 9 30.14 10.65 -10.95
N LYS A 10 29.82 11.31 -12.06
CA LYS A 10 28.94 12.48 -12.07
C LYS A 10 27.56 12.06 -11.62
N PRO A 11 26.87 12.84 -10.74
CA PRO A 11 25.50 12.54 -10.40
C PRO A 11 24.64 12.55 -11.66
N SER A 12 23.88 11.47 -11.84
CA SER A 12 22.89 11.32 -12.91
C SER A 12 21.92 12.50 -12.84
N SER A 13 21.80 13.23 -13.95
CA SER A 13 20.85 14.33 -14.09
C SER A 13 19.45 13.83 -13.79
N MET A 14 18.79 14.47 -12.82
CA MET A 14 17.38 14.27 -12.50
C MET A 14 16.55 14.27 -13.78
N ARG A 15 16.00 13.14 -14.14
CA ARG A 15 14.94 13.07 -15.14
C ARG A 15 13.64 13.46 -14.45
N SER A 16 13.33 14.74 -14.43
CA SER A 16 11.97 15.22 -14.20
C SER A 16 11.14 14.86 -15.43
N SER A 17 10.55 13.69 -15.42
CA SER A 17 9.54 13.30 -16.40
C SER A 17 8.19 13.81 -15.89
N SER A 18 7.84 15.04 -16.30
CA SER A 18 6.55 15.67 -15.98
C SER A 18 5.38 15.19 -16.86
N VAL A 19 5.47 14.02 -17.43
CA VAL A 19 4.32 13.41 -18.13
C VAL A 19 3.46 12.73 -17.08
N LYS A 20 2.34 13.36 -16.70
CA LYS A 20 1.32 12.71 -15.88
C LYS A 20 0.84 11.48 -16.65
N PRO A 21 0.91 10.27 -16.06
CA PRO A 21 0.43 9.07 -16.71
C PRO A 21 -1.09 9.24 -16.99
N SER A 22 -1.49 8.92 -18.21
CA SER A 22 -2.90 8.88 -18.59
C SER A 22 -3.43 7.48 -18.28
N PHE A 23 -4.23 7.37 -17.21
CA PHE A 23 -4.90 6.14 -16.84
C PHE A 23 -6.38 6.18 -17.28
N THR A 24 -6.97 5.02 -17.45
CA THR A 24 -8.38 4.85 -17.80
C THR A 24 -9.23 4.38 -16.62
N THR A 25 -8.59 3.72 -15.64
CA THR A 25 -9.24 3.11 -14.48
C THR A 25 -8.71 3.67 -13.15
N LEU A 26 -7.75 4.58 -13.21
CA LEU A 26 -7.17 5.24 -12.05
C LEU A 26 -7.20 6.76 -12.24
N ARG A 27 -7.32 7.49 -11.14
CA ARG A 27 -7.00 8.92 -11.09
C ARG A 27 -5.74 9.12 -10.26
N TYR A 28 -4.88 10.02 -10.72
CA TYR A 28 -3.64 10.38 -10.04
C TYR A 28 -3.59 11.88 -9.79
N GLU A 29 -3.34 12.26 -8.55
CA GLU A 29 -3.12 13.64 -8.13
C GLU A 29 -1.87 13.69 -7.25
N GLN A 30 -1.07 14.75 -7.38
CA GLN A 30 0.09 14.97 -6.51
C GLN A 30 0.04 16.37 -5.92
N ARG A 31 0.26 16.46 -4.61
CA ARG A 31 0.45 17.70 -3.86
C ARG A 31 1.75 17.61 -3.08
N GLY A 32 2.74 18.43 -3.47
CA GLY A 32 4.08 18.33 -2.89
C GLY A 32 4.66 16.94 -3.06
N HIS A 33 5.02 16.29 -1.96
CA HIS A 33 5.60 14.94 -1.95
C HIS A 33 4.57 13.82 -1.68
N VAL A 34 3.28 14.12 -1.72
CA VAL A 34 2.22 13.15 -1.51
C VAL A 34 1.46 12.92 -2.81
N ALA A 35 1.34 11.66 -3.22
CA ALA A 35 0.50 11.22 -4.33
C ALA A 35 -0.84 10.66 -3.81
N LEU A 36 -1.94 11.05 -4.43
CA LEU A 36 -3.25 10.42 -4.26
C LEU A 36 -3.54 9.55 -5.47
N VAL A 37 -3.75 8.27 -5.24
CA VAL A 37 -4.18 7.26 -6.22
C VAL A 37 -5.61 6.89 -5.90
N THR A 38 -6.51 7.09 -6.86
CA THR A 38 -7.92 6.72 -6.73
C THR A 38 -8.25 5.61 -7.72
N LEU A 39 -8.76 4.49 -7.22
CA LEU A 39 -9.37 3.44 -8.06
C LEU A 39 -10.66 4.01 -8.64
N ASP A 40 -10.77 4.13 -9.96
CA ASP A 40 -11.81 4.93 -10.60
C ASP A 40 -12.71 4.12 -11.56
N ARG A 41 -13.44 3.18 -10.98
CA ARG A 41 -14.52 2.41 -11.62
C ARG A 41 -15.74 2.33 -10.68
N PRO A 42 -16.31 3.47 -10.24
CA PRO A 42 -17.35 3.49 -9.20
C PRO A 42 -18.63 2.76 -9.61
N GLU A 43 -18.93 2.63 -10.90
CA GLU A 43 -20.07 1.91 -11.46
C GLU A 43 -20.03 0.40 -11.14
N VAL A 44 -18.85 -0.17 -11.01
CA VAL A 44 -18.62 -1.57 -10.61
C VAL A 44 -17.96 -1.67 -9.22
N HIS A 45 -18.16 -0.66 -8.36
CA HIS A 45 -17.63 -0.62 -6.99
C HIS A 45 -16.10 -0.72 -6.93
N ASN A 46 -15.41 -0.12 -7.89
CA ASN A 46 -13.96 -0.12 -8.03
C ASN A 46 -13.33 -1.53 -8.09
N ALA A 47 -14.10 -2.51 -8.61
CA ALA A 47 -13.58 -3.82 -8.94
C ALA A 47 -12.50 -3.69 -10.02
N PHE A 48 -11.41 -4.45 -9.89
CA PHE A 48 -10.31 -4.38 -10.84
C PHE A 48 -10.47 -5.39 -11.99
N ASP A 49 -10.22 -4.90 -13.18
CA ASP A 49 -10.09 -5.66 -14.42
C ASP A 49 -8.62 -5.71 -14.88
N ALA A 50 -8.39 -6.31 -16.04
CA ALA A 50 -7.06 -6.40 -16.64
C ALA A 50 -6.41 -5.03 -16.91
N ALA A 51 -7.21 -3.99 -17.18
CA ALA A 51 -6.69 -2.64 -17.39
C ALA A 51 -6.19 -2.05 -16.08
N MET A 52 -7.00 -2.05 -15.02
CA MET A 52 -6.63 -1.56 -13.70
C MET A 52 -5.41 -2.31 -13.13
N MET A 53 -5.34 -3.63 -13.32
CA MET A 53 -4.20 -4.43 -12.87
C MET A 53 -2.89 -3.97 -13.53
N ARG A 54 -2.91 -3.76 -14.85
CA ARG A 54 -1.73 -3.26 -15.59
C ARG A 54 -1.37 -1.83 -15.20
N GLU A 55 -2.37 -0.98 -15.03
CA GLU A 55 -2.18 0.42 -14.64
C GLU A 55 -1.58 0.54 -13.23
N LEU A 56 -2.10 -0.22 -12.25
CA LEU A 56 -1.55 -0.26 -10.89
C LEU A 56 -0.10 -0.74 -10.87
N ARG A 57 0.20 -1.85 -11.58
CA ARG A 57 1.57 -2.36 -11.65
C ARG A 57 2.54 -1.34 -12.24
N THR A 58 2.13 -0.66 -13.29
CA THR A 58 2.93 0.40 -13.93
C THR A 58 3.12 1.55 -12.96
N LEU A 59 2.02 2.04 -12.37
CA LEU A 59 2.04 3.16 -11.43
C LEU A 59 2.95 2.90 -10.23
N TRP A 60 2.88 1.71 -9.60
CA TRP A 60 3.74 1.40 -8.46
C TRP A 60 5.22 1.44 -8.81
N ARG A 61 5.59 0.96 -10.00
CA ARG A 61 6.97 1.00 -10.50
C ARG A 61 7.43 2.40 -10.83
N ASP A 62 6.57 3.21 -11.44
CA ASP A 62 6.86 4.61 -11.73
C ASP A 62 7.04 5.40 -10.43
N LEU A 63 6.16 5.20 -9.44
CA LEU A 63 6.26 5.83 -8.13
C LEU A 63 7.51 5.38 -7.34
N ARG A 64 7.97 4.16 -7.54
CA ARG A 64 9.23 3.68 -6.96
C ARG A 64 10.42 4.53 -7.41
N GLU A 65 10.46 4.88 -8.69
CA GLU A 65 11.55 5.63 -9.31
C GLU A 65 11.40 7.17 -9.19
N ASP A 66 10.24 7.66 -8.75
CA ASP A 66 9.94 9.10 -8.64
C ASP A 66 10.31 9.66 -7.26
N ASP A 67 11.50 10.24 -7.13
CA ASP A 67 11.95 10.89 -5.89
C ASP A 67 11.09 12.10 -5.47
N GLY A 68 10.26 12.63 -6.36
CA GLY A 68 9.29 13.68 -6.06
C GLY A 68 8.15 13.20 -5.17
N VAL A 69 7.87 11.88 -5.14
CA VAL A 69 6.84 11.28 -4.29
C VAL A 69 7.47 10.54 -3.12
N ARG A 70 7.04 10.84 -1.89
CA ARG A 70 7.51 10.22 -0.65
C ARG A 70 6.46 9.35 0.02
N VAL A 71 5.16 9.67 -0.18
CA VAL A 71 4.02 8.96 0.42
C VAL A 71 2.90 8.84 -0.60
N VAL A 72 2.16 7.75 -0.56
CA VAL A 72 0.98 7.52 -1.40
C VAL A 72 -0.26 7.37 -0.53
N ILE A 73 -1.34 8.03 -0.91
CA ILE A 73 -2.69 7.77 -0.42
C ILE A 73 -3.41 6.93 -1.47
N LEU A 74 -4.03 5.84 -1.07
CA LEU A 74 -4.82 4.98 -1.92
C LEU A 74 -6.29 5.00 -1.48
N THR A 75 -7.22 5.30 -2.38
CA THR A 75 -8.66 5.35 -2.10
C THR A 75 -9.48 4.84 -3.29
N GLY A 76 -10.79 4.68 -3.11
CA GLY A 76 -11.75 4.38 -4.17
C GLY A 76 -12.56 5.60 -4.59
N ALA A 77 -12.99 5.67 -5.84
CA ALA A 77 -13.92 6.67 -6.32
C ALA A 77 -15.34 6.42 -5.79
N GLY A 78 -16.09 7.50 -5.57
CA GLY A 78 -17.46 7.46 -5.05
C GLY A 78 -17.51 7.17 -3.55
N GLU A 79 -18.74 6.93 -3.05
CA GLU A 79 -18.99 6.81 -1.61
C GLU A 79 -19.28 5.37 -1.17
N ARG A 80 -19.51 4.44 -2.12
CA ARG A 80 -20.02 3.11 -1.80
C ARG A 80 -18.94 2.07 -1.51
N ALA A 81 -17.81 2.15 -2.21
CA ALA A 81 -16.78 1.12 -2.10
C ALA A 81 -15.38 1.68 -2.28
N PHE A 82 -14.45 1.15 -1.50
CA PHE A 82 -13.03 1.26 -1.77
C PHE A 82 -12.66 0.39 -2.97
N CYS A 83 -12.90 -0.92 -2.86
CA CYS A 83 -12.66 -1.92 -3.89
C CYS A 83 -13.42 -3.21 -3.55
N THR A 84 -13.95 -3.91 -4.55
CA THR A 84 -14.67 -5.18 -4.36
C THR A 84 -13.98 -6.39 -4.99
N GLY A 85 -12.67 -6.28 -5.23
CA GLY A 85 -11.88 -7.37 -5.79
C GLY A 85 -11.92 -7.44 -7.31
N VAL A 86 -11.78 -8.64 -7.86
CA VAL A 86 -11.79 -8.88 -9.31
C VAL A 86 -13.17 -8.58 -9.88
N ASP A 87 -13.22 -7.86 -11.00
CA ASP A 87 -14.45 -7.68 -11.77
C ASP A 87 -14.90 -9.03 -12.35
N ARG A 88 -15.99 -9.55 -11.83
CA ARG A 88 -16.50 -10.88 -12.22
C ARG A 88 -16.95 -10.95 -13.67
N THR A 89 -17.30 -9.82 -14.26
CA THR A 89 -17.67 -9.76 -15.70
C THR A 89 -16.45 -9.85 -16.60
N ALA A 90 -15.26 -9.62 -16.06
CA ALA A 90 -13.98 -9.69 -16.77
C ALA A 90 -13.22 -11.03 -16.55
N LEU A 91 -13.81 -11.99 -15.83
CA LEU A 91 -13.15 -13.28 -15.56
C LEU A 91 -12.84 -14.08 -16.84
N ASP A 92 -13.67 -13.92 -17.87
CA ASP A 92 -13.47 -14.55 -19.18
C ASP A 92 -12.56 -13.72 -20.10
N ASP A 93 -12.05 -12.59 -19.67
CA ASP A 93 -11.10 -11.77 -20.43
C ASP A 93 -9.73 -12.50 -20.52
N PRO A 94 -9.30 -12.94 -21.72
CA PRO A 94 -8.00 -13.59 -21.88
C PRO A 94 -6.81 -12.67 -21.53
N GLY A 95 -7.05 -11.37 -21.43
CA GLY A 95 -6.07 -10.38 -20.99
C GLY A 95 -5.97 -10.25 -19.47
N LEU A 96 -6.87 -10.89 -18.69
CA LEU A 96 -6.80 -10.88 -17.23
C LEU A 96 -5.61 -11.76 -16.78
N PRO A 97 -4.60 -11.18 -16.10
CA PRO A 97 -3.39 -11.91 -15.76
C PRO A 97 -3.56 -12.69 -14.44
N VAL A 98 -4.52 -13.62 -14.39
CA VAL A 98 -4.80 -14.42 -13.19
C VAL A 98 -5.05 -15.88 -13.56
N GLY A 99 -4.79 -16.77 -12.61
CA GLY A 99 -5.05 -18.18 -12.72
C GLY A 99 -3.90 -18.99 -13.34
N THR A 100 -4.19 -20.25 -13.65
CA THR A 100 -3.19 -21.19 -14.18
C THR A 100 -2.90 -20.90 -15.65
N ARG A 101 -1.63 -20.74 -15.99
CA ARG A 101 -1.16 -20.54 -17.36
C ARG A 101 -0.28 -21.70 -17.83
N GLY A 102 -0.39 -21.99 -19.13
CA GLY A 102 0.40 -23.04 -19.77
C GLY A 102 -0.04 -24.46 -19.39
N GLY A 103 0.86 -25.43 -19.56
CA GLY A 103 0.59 -26.86 -19.40
C GLY A 103 0.78 -27.40 -17.97
N THR A 104 0.95 -26.56 -16.97
CA THR A 104 1.20 -27.02 -15.60
C THR A 104 0.47 -26.16 -14.57
N PRO A 105 -0.16 -26.78 -13.55
CA PRO A 105 -0.80 -26.06 -12.45
C PRO A 105 0.18 -25.32 -11.52
N LEU A 106 1.48 -25.50 -11.73
CA LEU A 106 2.52 -24.76 -10.98
C LEU A 106 2.73 -23.33 -11.50
N HIS A 107 2.26 -23.04 -12.72
CA HIS A 107 2.23 -21.68 -13.25
C HIS A 107 0.90 -21.02 -12.91
N PHE A 108 0.85 -20.39 -11.76
CA PHE A 108 -0.31 -19.66 -11.29
C PHE A 108 0.05 -18.17 -11.12
N ASP A 109 -0.68 -17.29 -11.82
CA ASP A 109 -0.57 -15.85 -11.67
C ASP A 109 -1.61 -15.38 -10.64
N ASP A 110 -1.15 -14.78 -9.57
CA ASP A 110 -1.98 -14.20 -8.52
C ASP A 110 -2.28 -12.72 -8.81
N PRO A 111 -3.51 -12.22 -8.57
CA PRO A 111 -3.82 -10.79 -8.70
C PRO A 111 -2.89 -9.90 -7.88
N GLY A 112 -2.42 -10.35 -6.71
CA GLY A 112 -1.49 -9.61 -5.86
C GLY A 112 -0.19 -9.24 -6.54
N ASP A 113 0.29 -10.06 -7.48
CA ASP A 113 1.50 -9.78 -8.28
C ASP A 113 1.30 -8.64 -9.29
N TRP A 114 0.08 -8.18 -9.44
CA TRP A 114 -0.28 -7.10 -10.37
C TRP A 114 -0.75 -5.84 -9.68
N ILE A 115 -1.49 -5.94 -8.56
CA ILE A 115 -2.13 -4.79 -7.94
C ILE A 115 -1.47 -4.32 -6.65
N SER A 116 -0.76 -5.19 -5.95
CA SER A 116 -0.22 -4.88 -4.62
C SER A 116 1.03 -3.99 -4.72
N PRO A 117 1.16 -2.96 -3.88
CA PRO A 117 2.27 -2.01 -4.02
C PRO A 117 3.64 -2.62 -3.79
N LYS A 118 3.78 -3.57 -2.87
CA LYS A 118 5.07 -4.22 -2.56
C LYS A 118 5.39 -5.33 -3.55
N THR A 119 4.50 -6.32 -3.73
CA THR A 119 4.75 -7.46 -4.62
C THR A 119 4.80 -7.06 -6.09
N ALA A 120 3.84 -6.26 -6.58
CA ALA A 120 3.78 -5.87 -7.99
C ALA A 120 4.78 -4.76 -8.36
N GLY A 121 5.01 -3.82 -7.44
CA GLY A 121 5.78 -2.60 -7.70
C GLY A 121 7.14 -2.54 -7.03
N ASP A 122 7.42 -3.39 -6.05
CA ASP A 122 8.57 -3.25 -5.15
C ASP A 122 8.63 -1.81 -4.57
N LEU A 123 7.45 -1.26 -4.25
CA LEU A 123 7.30 0.11 -3.76
C LEU A 123 7.53 0.17 -2.25
N TRP A 124 8.68 0.69 -1.85
CA TRP A 124 9.07 0.85 -0.46
C TRP A 124 8.90 2.30 0.04
N LYS A 125 7.90 2.99 -0.46
CA LYS A 125 7.38 4.23 0.08
C LYS A 125 6.10 3.93 0.85
N PRO A 126 5.77 4.66 1.93
CA PRO A 126 4.54 4.45 2.67
C PRO A 126 3.30 4.60 1.79
N VAL A 127 2.38 3.66 1.88
CA VAL A 127 1.05 3.71 1.27
C VAL A 127 0.01 3.72 2.37
N VAL A 128 -0.78 4.78 2.45
CA VAL A 128 -1.90 4.94 3.40
C VAL A 128 -3.19 4.64 2.68
N ALA A 129 -3.95 3.64 3.12
CA ALA A 129 -5.27 3.40 2.57
C ALA A 129 -6.31 4.29 3.24
N ALA A 130 -7.04 5.06 2.45
CA ALA A 130 -8.24 5.81 2.85
C ALA A 130 -9.47 5.04 2.36
N VAL A 131 -10.03 4.19 3.24
CA VAL A 131 -11.12 3.27 2.88
C VAL A 131 -12.46 3.99 3.01
N ASN A 132 -12.98 4.40 1.86
CA ASN A 132 -14.18 5.23 1.71
C ASN A 132 -15.50 4.46 1.69
N GLY A 133 -15.50 3.14 1.91
CA GLY A 133 -16.70 2.33 1.87
C GLY A 133 -16.39 0.84 1.93
N MET A 134 -17.11 0.03 1.15
CA MET A 134 -16.96 -1.42 1.14
C MET A 134 -15.60 -1.85 0.59
N ALA A 135 -14.92 -2.73 1.31
CA ALA A 135 -13.70 -3.40 0.87
C ALA A 135 -13.88 -4.92 1.01
N CYS A 136 -13.79 -5.66 -0.08
CA CYS A 136 -13.98 -7.10 -0.01
C CYS A 136 -13.18 -7.90 -1.03
N GLY A 137 -12.98 -9.18 -0.74
CA GLY A 137 -12.28 -10.12 -1.62
C GLY A 137 -10.90 -9.61 -2.01
N GLY A 138 -10.63 -9.49 -3.29
CA GLY A 138 -9.35 -9.03 -3.81
C GLY A 138 -8.92 -7.62 -3.37
N ALA A 139 -9.78 -6.83 -2.71
CA ALA A 139 -9.33 -5.59 -2.05
C ALA A 139 -8.25 -5.86 -0.99
N PHE A 140 -8.23 -7.07 -0.43
CA PHE A 140 -7.26 -7.43 0.59
C PHE A 140 -5.84 -7.64 0.04
N TYR A 141 -5.66 -7.81 -1.25
CA TYR A 141 -4.33 -7.71 -1.89
C TYR A 141 -3.72 -6.33 -1.71
N LEU A 142 -4.53 -5.28 -1.84
CA LEU A 142 -4.11 -3.90 -1.60
C LEU A 142 -3.93 -3.64 -0.11
N LEU A 143 -4.99 -3.89 0.69
CA LEU A 143 -5.00 -3.60 2.12
C LEU A 143 -4.00 -4.42 2.93
N GLY A 144 -3.61 -5.59 2.45
CA GLY A 144 -2.55 -6.40 3.04
C GLY A 144 -1.16 -5.80 2.91
N GLN A 145 -0.94 -4.89 1.95
CA GLN A 145 0.38 -4.34 1.63
C GLN A 145 0.50 -2.82 1.81
N VAL A 146 -0.50 -2.17 2.42
CA VAL A 146 -0.40 -0.78 2.86
C VAL A 146 0.15 -0.69 4.28
N GLU A 147 0.66 0.46 4.69
CA GLU A 147 1.23 0.62 6.03
C GLU A 147 0.17 0.66 7.11
N PHE A 148 -0.91 1.40 6.87
CA PHE A 148 -2.07 1.47 7.76
C PHE A 148 -3.31 1.95 7.01
N ILE A 149 -4.46 1.80 7.67
CA ILE A 149 -5.78 2.08 7.12
C ILE A 149 -6.46 3.15 7.96
N ILE A 150 -6.93 4.21 7.29
CA ILE A 150 -7.91 5.17 7.81
C ILE A 150 -9.22 4.82 7.12
N ALA A 151 -10.29 4.63 7.86
CA ALA A 151 -11.57 4.22 7.32
C ALA A 151 -12.67 5.25 7.60
N ALA A 152 -13.56 5.44 6.65
CA ALA A 152 -14.84 6.08 6.91
C ALA A 152 -15.65 5.25 7.92
N ASP A 153 -16.44 5.89 8.76
CA ASP A 153 -17.20 5.28 9.84
C ASP A 153 -18.21 4.21 9.35
N HIS A 154 -18.71 4.36 8.13
CA HIS A 154 -19.62 3.42 7.47
C HIS A 154 -18.90 2.32 6.67
N ALA A 155 -17.57 2.32 6.59
CA ALA A 155 -16.82 1.32 5.83
C ALA A 155 -17.06 -0.10 6.38
N THR A 156 -17.03 -1.07 5.47
CA THR A 156 -17.23 -2.49 5.82
C THR A 156 -16.21 -3.37 5.13
N PHE A 157 -15.83 -4.47 5.80
CA PHE A 157 -14.83 -5.42 5.32
C PHE A 157 -15.39 -6.84 5.37
N PHE A 158 -15.25 -7.63 4.32
CA PHE A 158 -15.66 -9.03 4.27
C PHE A 158 -15.01 -9.76 3.11
N ASP A 159 -15.06 -11.09 3.12
CA ASP A 159 -14.58 -11.87 2.00
C ASP A 159 -15.65 -12.86 1.51
N PRO A 160 -16.17 -12.71 0.28
CA PRO A 160 -17.27 -13.52 -0.20
C PRO A 160 -16.84 -14.83 -0.90
N HIS A 161 -15.54 -15.16 -1.02
CA HIS A 161 -15.04 -16.27 -1.82
C HIS A 161 -15.74 -17.59 -1.49
N THR A 162 -15.81 -17.97 -0.21
CA THR A 162 -16.44 -19.24 0.21
C THR A 162 -17.94 -19.30 -0.14
N SER A 163 -18.63 -18.16 -0.13
CA SER A 163 -20.03 -18.08 -0.56
C SER A 163 -20.24 -18.32 -2.05
N TYR A 164 -19.19 -18.16 -2.83
CA TYR A 164 -19.19 -18.42 -4.27
C TYR A 164 -18.52 -19.77 -4.65
N GLY A 165 -18.22 -20.62 -3.66
CA GLY A 165 -17.55 -21.90 -3.88
C GLY A 165 -16.07 -21.77 -4.24
N MET A 166 -15.46 -20.63 -3.93
CA MET A 166 -14.04 -20.36 -4.18
C MET A 166 -13.25 -20.40 -2.88
N ALA A 167 -12.02 -20.87 -2.94
CA ALA A 167 -11.09 -20.74 -1.83
C ALA A 167 -10.52 -19.31 -1.79
N SER A 168 -10.58 -18.67 -0.62
CA SER A 168 -9.80 -17.47 -0.34
C SER A 168 -8.45 -17.89 0.21
N VAL A 169 -7.41 -17.74 -0.57
CA VAL A 169 -6.06 -18.23 -0.20
C VAL A 169 -5.14 -17.07 0.11
N PHE A 170 -4.85 -16.26 -0.87
CA PHE A 170 -3.85 -15.18 -0.76
C PHE A 170 -4.38 -13.99 0.04
N GLU A 171 -5.67 -13.66 -0.11
CA GLU A 171 -6.37 -12.66 0.71
C GLU A 171 -6.33 -13.05 2.18
N SER A 172 -6.58 -14.33 2.48
CA SER A 172 -6.52 -14.87 3.84
C SER A 172 -5.12 -14.77 4.43
N MET A 173 -4.09 -15.09 3.63
CA MET A 173 -2.68 -15.00 4.05
C MET A 173 -2.30 -13.53 4.33
N ALA A 174 -2.70 -12.61 3.45
CA ALA A 174 -2.47 -11.18 3.63
C ALA A 174 -3.15 -10.65 4.90
N MET A 175 -4.40 -11.05 5.15
CA MET A 175 -5.15 -10.60 6.32
C MET A 175 -4.64 -11.21 7.63
N LEU A 176 -4.07 -12.41 7.61
CA LEU A 176 -3.47 -13.02 8.79
C LEU A 176 -2.29 -12.21 9.34
N GLN A 177 -1.64 -11.40 8.50
CA GLN A 177 -0.60 -10.46 8.94
C GLN A 177 -1.17 -9.19 9.61
N ARG A 178 -2.48 -8.97 9.52
CA ARG A 178 -3.16 -7.73 9.94
C ARG A 178 -4.19 -7.92 11.04
N MET A 179 -4.73 -9.12 11.17
CA MET A 179 -5.85 -9.40 12.08
C MET A 179 -5.56 -10.66 12.91
N PRO A 180 -6.18 -10.80 14.10
CA PRO A 180 -6.13 -12.03 14.86
C PRO A 180 -6.69 -13.22 14.07
N LEU A 181 -6.06 -14.38 14.19
CA LEU A 181 -6.45 -15.62 13.50
C LEU A 181 -7.96 -15.90 13.54
N GLY A 182 -8.58 -15.77 14.72
CA GLY A 182 -10.02 -16.04 14.89
C GLY A 182 -10.90 -15.11 14.05
N GLU A 183 -10.52 -13.85 13.90
CA GLU A 183 -11.24 -12.88 13.08
C GLU A 183 -11.07 -13.16 11.58
N VAL A 184 -9.86 -13.53 11.15
CA VAL A 184 -9.62 -13.97 9.76
C VAL A 184 -10.47 -15.20 9.46
N MET A 185 -10.40 -16.23 10.30
CA MET A 185 -11.17 -17.48 10.11
C MET A 185 -12.67 -17.20 10.07
N ARG A 186 -13.19 -16.38 10.98
CA ARG A 186 -14.60 -16.01 10.97
C ARG A 186 -15.01 -15.31 9.69
N MET A 187 -14.29 -14.27 9.27
CA MET A 187 -14.56 -13.53 8.04
C MET A 187 -14.54 -14.45 6.81
N GLN A 188 -13.53 -15.30 6.70
CA GLN A 188 -13.36 -16.20 5.56
C GLN A 188 -14.40 -17.31 5.50
N LEU A 189 -14.75 -17.90 6.65
CA LEU A 189 -15.66 -19.04 6.70
C LEU A 189 -17.14 -18.63 6.65
N THR A 190 -17.48 -17.42 7.14
CA THR A 190 -18.86 -16.89 7.04
C THR A 190 -19.12 -16.26 5.67
N GLY A 191 -18.08 -15.88 4.93
CA GLY A 191 -18.21 -15.38 3.58
C GLY A 191 -19.06 -14.11 3.49
N ALA A 192 -20.04 -14.10 2.58
CA ALA A 192 -20.93 -12.95 2.36
C ALA A 192 -21.98 -12.75 3.47
N TYR A 193 -22.12 -13.70 4.39
CA TYR A 193 -23.14 -13.62 5.47
C TYR A 193 -22.78 -12.62 6.57
N GLU A 194 -21.50 -12.31 6.75
CA GLU A 194 -21.06 -11.35 7.76
C GLU A 194 -20.14 -10.28 7.15
N ARG A 195 -20.19 -9.10 7.76
CA ARG A 195 -19.26 -8.00 7.45
C ARG A 195 -18.71 -7.42 8.74
N LEU A 196 -17.41 -7.15 8.76
CA LEU A 196 -16.81 -6.32 9.79
C LEU A 196 -17.19 -4.86 9.54
N SER A 197 -17.74 -4.19 10.57
CA SER A 197 -17.88 -2.73 10.54
C SER A 197 -16.50 -2.05 10.70
N ALA A 198 -16.39 -0.78 10.32
CA ALA A 198 -15.20 0.02 10.58
C ALA A 198 -14.81 -0.01 12.08
N ARG A 199 -15.80 0.05 12.97
CA ARG A 199 -15.61 -0.03 14.42
C ARG A 199 -14.97 -1.34 14.84
N ARG A 200 -15.51 -2.49 14.37
CA ARG A 200 -14.92 -3.79 14.70
C ARG A 200 -13.52 -3.95 14.10
N ALA A 201 -13.33 -3.49 12.87
CA ALA A 201 -12.03 -3.49 12.20
C ALA A 201 -10.97 -2.68 12.99
N TYR A 202 -11.38 -1.57 13.59
CA TYR A 202 -10.53 -0.77 14.48
C TYR A 202 -10.20 -1.51 15.78
N GLU A 203 -11.21 -2.11 16.45
CA GLU A 203 -11.04 -2.85 17.71
C GLU A 203 -10.07 -4.02 17.60
N ILE A 204 -10.01 -4.68 16.45
CA ILE A 204 -9.11 -5.81 16.19
C ILE A 204 -7.78 -5.41 15.55
N GLY A 205 -7.56 -4.12 15.26
CA GLY A 205 -6.31 -3.59 14.75
C GLY A 205 -6.13 -3.63 13.23
N LEU A 206 -7.16 -4.00 12.45
CA LEU A 206 -7.13 -3.90 10.99
C LEU A 206 -7.12 -2.43 10.53
N VAL A 207 -7.95 -1.61 11.16
CA VAL A 207 -8.05 -0.16 10.91
C VAL A 207 -7.36 0.59 12.05
N GLN A 208 -6.60 1.63 11.73
CA GLN A 208 -5.86 2.40 12.72
C GLN A 208 -6.56 3.72 13.12
N GLU A 209 -7.46 4.22 12.26
CA GLU A 209 -8.23 5.44 12.55
C GLU A 209 -9.59 5.36 11.85
N ILE A 210 -10.65 5.80 12.54
CA ILE A 210 -12.01 5.92 11.98
C ILE A 210 -12.38 7.39 12.02
N VAL A 211 -12.90 7.90 10.92
CA VAL A 211 -13.37 9.27 10.80
C VAL A 211 -14.71 9.36 10.08
N PRO A 212 -15.47 10.44 10.23
CA PRO A 212 -16.61 10.73 9.36
C PRO A 212 -16.20 10.67 7.88
N ALA A 213 -17.11 10.25 7.01
CA ALA A 213 -16.80 10.05 5.60
C ALA A 213 -16.28 11.31 4.90
N ASP A 214 -16.81 12.47 5.24
CA ASP A 214 -16.42 13.78 4.73
C ASP A 214 -15.04 14.25 5.20
N GLU A 215 -14.54 13.71 6.31
CA GLU A 215 -13.21 14.00 6.84
C GLU A 215 -12.11 13.03 6.36
N LEU A 216 -12.48 11.95 5.65
CA LEU A 216 -11.57 10.84 5.32
C LEU A 216 -10.33 11.30 4.55
N LEU A 217 -10.54 11.99 3.43
CA LEU A 217 -9.44 12.41 2.58
C LEU A 217 -8.60 13.51 3.25
N ASP A 218 -9.21 14.45 3.94
CA ASP A 218 -8.48 15.50 4.65
C ASP A 218 -7.59 14.91 5.74
N THR A 219 -8.10 13.92 6.47
CA THR A 219 -7.29 13.17 7.46
C THR A 219 -6.15 12.41 6.80
N ALA A 220 -6.40 11.71 5.69
CA ALA A 220 -5.37 10.99 4.97
C ALA A 220 -4.28 11.94 4.42
N TRP A 221 -4.67 13.08 3.84
CA TRP A 221 -3.74 14.10 3.37
C TRP A 221 -2.87 14.66 4.49
N ARG A 222 -3.47 14.98 5.63
CA ARG A 222 -2.78 15.50 6.81
C ARG A 222 -1.74 14.49 7.32
N VAL A 223 -2.12 13.24 7.50
CA VAL A 223 -1.21 12.19 7.97
C VAL A 223 -0.09 11.91 6.96
N ALA A 224 -0.42 11.84 5.67
CA ALA A 224 0.56 11.65 4.62
C ALA A 224 1.57 12.82 4.53
N ALA A 225 1.12 14.06 4.75
CA ALA A 225 1.98 15.24 4.80
C ALA A 225 2.96 15.19 5.99
N ASP A 226 2.49 14.74 7.17
CA ASP A 226 3.36 14.56 8.34
C ASP A 226 4.46 13.52 8.07
N ILE A 227 4.12 12.41 7.37
CA ILE A 227 5.11 11.39 6.98
C ILE A 227 6.07 11.95 5.92
N ALA A 228 5.54 12.64 4.92
CA ALA A 228 6.34 13.22 3.83
C ALA A 228 7.34 14.29 4.31
N ALA A 229 7.07 14.92 5.45
CA ALA A 229 7.96 15.87 6.10
C ALA A 229 9.17 15.20 6.78
N GLN A 230 9.13 13.89 7.01
CA GLN A 230 10.26 13.16 7.59
C GLN A 230 11.35 12.88 6.55
N PRO A 231 12.61 12.68 6.96
CA PRO A 231 13.69 12.27 6.06
C PRO A 231 13.35 10.98 5.30
N PRO A 232 13.34 10.99 3.96
CA PRO A 232 12.78 9.88 3.18
C PRO A 232 13.57 8.57 3.32
N LEU A 233 14.89 8.62 3.46
CA LEU A 233 15.71 7.41 3.65
C LEU A 233 15.42 6.76 5.01
N ALA A 234 15.28 7.56 6.07
CA ALA A 234 14.93 7.06 7.40
C ALA A 234 13.54 6.40 7.39
N VAL A 235 12.55 7.03 6.74
CA VAL A 235 11.20 6.46 6.59
C VAL A 235 11.24 5.12 5.85
N GLN A 236 11.93 5.06 4.69
CA GLN A 236 11.98 3.84 3.87
C GLN A 236 12.73 2.70 4.57
N ALA A 237 13.83 3.01 5.26
CA ALA A 237 14.58 2.01 6.01
C ALA A 237 13.77 1.47 7.20
N THR A 238 13.09 2.36 7.95
CA THR A 238 12.19 1.97 9.04
C THR A 238 11.06 1.09 8.56
N LEU A 239 10.42 1.48 7.46
CA LEU A 239 9.33 0.73 6.84
C LEU A 239 9.79 -0.69 6.47
N ARG A 240 10.93 -0.82 5.78
CA ARG A 240 11.51 -2.12 5.42
C ARG A 240 11.84 -2.97 6.65
N ALA A 241 12.39 -2.35 7.70
CA ALA A 241 12.73 -3.05 8.93
C ALA A 241 11.48 -3.66 9.60
N VAL A 242 10.37 -2.93 9.63
CA VAL A 242 9.10 -3.41 10.21
C VAL A 242 8.51 -4.55 9.37
N TRP A 243 8.49 -4.43 8.04
CA TRP A 243 8.01 -5.50 7.15
C TRP A 243 8.87 -6.77 7.28
N TYR A 244 10.19 -6.65 7.24
CA TYR A 244 11.08 -7.80 7.40
C TYR A 244 10.95 -8.46 8.78
N ALA A 245 10.64 -7.69 9.84
CA ALA A 245 10.39 -8.25 11.15
C ALA A 245 9.10 -9.10 11.22
N GLN A 246 8.14 -8.85 10.34
CA GLN A 246 6.95 -9.69 10.18
C GLN A 246 7.21 -10.98 9.39
N GLU A 247 8.05 -10.90 8.36
CA GLU A 247 8.26 -11.99 7.40
C GLU A 247 9.40 -12.94 7.79
N LEU A 248 10.39 -12.43 8.51
CA LEU A 248 11.59 -13.16 8.90
C LEU A 248 11.52 -13.63 10.36
N GLY A 249 12.25 -14.68 10.68
CA GLY A 249 12.54 -14.99 12.09
C GLY A 249 13.26 -13.84 12.77
N TYR A 250 12.98 -13.56 14.04
CA TYR A 250 13.45 -12.38 14.78
C TYR A 250 14.97 -12.14 14.66
N ARG A 251 15.79 -13.19 14.79
CA ARG A 251 17.24 -13.07 14.65
C ARG A 251 17.68 -12.66 13.24
N GLN A 252 17.02 -13.20 12.21
CA GLN A 252 17.30 -12.85 10.82
C GLN A 252 16.91 -11.39 10.54
N ALA A 253 15.77 -10.94 11.06
CA ALA A 253 15.34 -9.55 10.95
C ALA A 253 16.37 -8.59 11.60
N LEU A 254 16.93 -8.93 12.77
CA LEU A 254 17.97 -8.14 13.42
C LEU A 254 19.25 -8.03 12.57
N GLU A 255 19.66 -9.12 11.91
CA GLU A 255 20.85 -9.07 11.04
C GLU A 255 20.63 -8.17 9.81
N VAL A 256 19.47 -8.26 9.16
CA VAL A 256 19.10 -7.35 8.07
C VAL A 256 18.98 -5.91 8.57
N GLY A 257 18.44 -5.72 9.77
CA GLY A 257 18.28 -4.42 10.42
C GLY A 257 19.57 -3.61 10.54
N LYS A 258 20.70 -4.26 10.78
CA LYS A 258 22.02 -3.62 10.85
C LYS A 258 22.39 -2.89 9.54
N THR A 259 22.06 -3.49 8.40
CA THR A 259 22.28 -2.88 7.09
C THR A 259 21.26 -1.75 6.84
N LEU A 260 20.01 -1.95 7.23
CA LEU A 260 18.97 -0.94 7.05
C LEU A 260 19.23 0.35 7.83
N VAL A 261 19.79 0.25 9.05
CA VAL A 261 20.22 1.44 9.80
C VAL A 261 21.23 2.26 8.98
N GLN A 262 22.25 1.61 8.43
CA GLN A 262 23.28 2.30 7.64
C GLN A 262 22.73 2.93 6.35
N LEU A 263 21.76 2.29 5.70
CA LEU A 263 21.11 2.81 4.48
C LEU A 263 20.09 3.92 4.78
N GLY A 264 19.52 3.93 5.99
CA GLY A 264 18.52 4.92 6.40
C GLY A 264 19.13 6.21 6.98
N ASP A 265 20.38 6.17 7.37
CA ASP A 265 21.07 7.31 7.97
C ASP A 265 21.65 8.23 6.87
N ASP A 266 20.97 9.35 6.63
CA ASP A 266 21.49 10.43 5.81
C ASP A 266 22.21 11.47 6.67
N PRO A 267 23.53 11.72 6.46
CA PRO A 267 24.30 12.63 7.30
C PRO A 267 23.74 14.05 7.38
N ALA A 268 23.15 14.57 6.29
CA ALA A 268 22.55 15.91 6.26
C ALA A 268 21.29 15.96 7.13
N SER A 269 20.40 14.97 6.99
CA SER A 269 19.18 14.85 7.78
C SER A 269 19.48 14.64 9.27
N LEU A 270 20.51 13.85 9.61
CA LEU A 270 20.97 13.68 10.99
C LEU A 270 21.46 14.99 11.60
N ALA A 271 22.28 15.75 10.85
CA ALA A 271 22.79 17.04 11.31
C ALA A 271 21.66 18.05 11.52
N GLU A 272 20.69 18.12 10.62
CA GLU A 272 19.50 18.97 10.76
C GLU A 272 18.68 18.58 11.98
N GLY A 273 18.40 17.29 12.17
CA GLY A 273 17.66 16.79 13.32
C GLY A 273 18.35 17.11 14.65
N GLN A 274 19.67 16.94 14.70
CA GLN A 274 20.46 17.29 15.89
C GLN A 274 20.47 18.80 16.18
N ALA A 275 20.56 19.63 15.14
CA ALA A 275 20.48 21.08 15.28
C ALA A 275 19.09 21.53 15.80
N ALA A 276 18.02 20.96 15.27
CA ALA A 276 16.65 21.20 15.72
C ALA A 276 16.50 20.80 17.20
N PHE A 277 17.00 19.65 17.60
CA PHE A 277 16.98 19.19 18.99
C PHE A 277 17.77 20.15 19.92
N ALA A 278 18.97 20.55 19.51
CA ALA A 278 19.83 21.46 20.28
C ALA A 278 19.22 22.86 20.44
N SER A 279 18.44 23.32 19.46
CA SER A 279 17.71 24.60 19.53
C SER A 279 16.52 24.59 20.48
N GLY A 280 16.12 23.42 20.99
CA GLY A 280 14.91 23.24 21.79
C GLY A 280 13.62 23.30 20.98
N ALA A 281 13.69 23.35 19.66
CA ALA A 281 12.52 23.30 18.79
C ALA A 281 11.78 21.96 19.01
N ARG A 282 10.44 22.04 19.14
CA ARG A 282 9.60 20.87 19.32
C ARG A 282 8.61 20.76 18.18
N THR A 283 8.56 19.60 17.57
CA THR A 283 7.49 19.27 16.62
C THR A 283 6.15 19.24 17.37
N PRO A 284 5.12 19.95 16.90
CA PRO A 284 3.79 19.85 17.48
C PRO A 284 3.28 18.41 17.32
N TRP A 285 2.85 17.82 18.42
CA TRP A 285 2.28 16.48 18.41
C TRP A 285 0.78 16.51 18.63
N ARG A 286 0.10 15.47 18.15
CA ARG A 286 -1.33 15.25 18.38
C ARG A 286 -1.52 13.93 19.11
N LEU A 287 -2.49 13.93 20.03
CA LEU A 287 -3.02 12.69 20.57
C LEU A 287 -4.07 12.13 19.59
N ARG A 288 -3.93 10.88 19.27
CA ARG A 288 -4.85 10.17 18.35
C ARG A 288 -5.75 9.20 19.11
#